data_91c96d65094452338636e57acd865667
#
_entry.id   91c96d65094452338636e57acd865667
#
_cell.length_a   1.000
_cell.length_b   1.000
_cell.length_c   1.000
_cell.angle_alpha   90.00
_cell.angle_beta   90.00
_cell.angle_gamma   90.00
#
_symmetry.space_group_name_H-M   'P 1'
#
loop_
_entity.id
_entity.type
_entity.pdbx_description
1 polymer ?
#
loop_
_entity_poly.entity_id
_entity_poly.type
_entity_poly.pdbx_seq_one_letter_code
_entity_poly.pdbx_strand_id
1 'polypeptide(L)'
;MVKVAGMASRLVRGTAIGCGVAAIAGAGIGFAVGEPVEAGDIVPARTMPADLCARIGDVSSLLPKASSGDKPVTMVQGGSTTTTCAAGSSRARVGAYTAASVKVTITPYGGRDAGAGNKPFTPTQTASRTFNRSPMKAVEGRPYPTKTSRVATGRAGESWMVHVLEQRADVVVQVDYTANPITADSAEKAAMILADQAIWECK
;
A
#
# COMPACT_ATOMS: atom_id res chain seq x y z
N MET A 1 -20.93 65.71 32.01
CA MET A 1 -20.64 64.30 31.91
C MET A 1 -21.45 63.73 30.75
N VAL A 2 -20.75 63.37 29.67
CA VAL A 2 -21.29 63.21 28.32
C VAL A 2 -21.67 61.79 28.02
N LYS A 3 -22.77 61.58 27.32
CA LYS A 3 -23.39 60.37 26.79
C LYS A 3 -22.40 59.49 25.98
N VAL A 4 -21.75 58.54 26.61
CA VAL A 4 -20.94 57.50 25.93
C VAL A 4 -21.68 56.16 25.88
N ALA A 5 -22.73 55.98 26.65
CA ALA A 5 -23.45 54.68 26.76
C ALA A 5 -24.26 54.26 25.54
N GLY A 6 -24.61 55.18 24.61
CA GLY A 6 -25.47 54.89 23.48
C GLY A 6 -24.75 54.34 22.25
N MET A 7 -23.45 54.54 22.09
CA MET A 7 -22.68 54.05 20.92
C MET A 7 -22.26 52.57 21.04
N ALA A 8 -21.92 52.16 22.28
CA ALA A 8 -21.48 50.78 22.48
C ALA A 8 -22.56 49.73 22.20
N SER A 9 -23.82 50.04 22.52
CA SER A 9 -24.95 49.10 22.31
C SER A 9 -25.31 48.92 20.84
N ARG A 10 -25.09 49.94 20.00
CA ARG A 10 -25.32 49.81 18.54
C ARG A 10 -24.25 49.06 17.82
N LEU A 11 -22.99 49.19 18.24
CA LEU A 11 -21.86 48.43 17.71
C LEU A 11 -21.96 46.92 18.05
N VAL A 12 -22.32 46.58 19.29
CA VAL A 12 -22.50 45.20 19.71
C VAL A 12 -23.66 44.50 19.00
N ARG A 13 -24.79 45.23 18.77
CA ARG A 13 -25.90 44.67 18.00
C ARG A 13 -25.55 44.47 16.52
N GLY A 14 -24.81 45.37 15.91
CA GLY A 14 -24.38 45.24 14.51
C GLY A 14 -23.43 44.09 14.29
N THR A 15 -22.45 43.88 15.20
CA THR A 15 -21.53 42.77 15.14
C THR A 15 -22.21 41.42 15.40
N ALA A 16 -23.14 41.34 16.35
CA ALA A 16 -23.87 40.09 16.62
C ALA A 16 -24.72 39.63 15.44
N ILE A 17 -25.40 40.59 14.76
CA ILE A 17 -26.19 40.26 13.57
C ILE A 17 -25.30 39.91 12.40
N GLY A 18 -24.17 40.61 12.19
CA GLY A 18 -23.19 40.30 11.15
C GLY A 18 -22.56 38.89 11.29
N CYS A 19 -22.18 38.53 12.51
CA CYS A 19 -21.64 37.17 12.78
C CYS A 19 -22.70 36.06 12.61
N GLY A 20 -23.96 36.34 13.00
CA GLY A 20 -25.05 35.39 12.82
C GLY A 20 -25.36 35.12 11.36
N VAL A 21 -25.45 36.16 10.52
CA VAL A 21 -25.69 36.03 9.07
C VAL A 21 -24.49 35.32 8.37
N ALA A 22 -23.26 35.65 8.73
CA ALA A 22 -22.08 35.01 8.19
C ALA A 22 -22.00 33.50 8.56
N ALA A 23 -22.40 33.14 9.78
CA ALA A 23 -22.46 31.77 10.22
C ALA A 23 -23.52 30.94 9.49
N ILE A 24 -24.72 31.53 9.30
CA ILE A 24 -25.82 30.86 8.57
C ILE A 24 -25.50 30.77 7.08
N ALA A 25 -24.93 31.80 6.46
CA ALA A 25 -24.50 31.76 5.07
C ALA A 25 -23.34 30.78 4.86
N GLY A 26 -22.36 30.76 5.79
CA GLY A 26 -21.24 29.82 5.76
C GLY A 26 -21.70 28.38 5.92
N ALA A 27 -22.62 28.10 6.84
CA ALA A 27 -23.22 26.77 7.00
C ALA A 27 -24.03 26.35 5.76
N GLY A 28 -24.88 27.27 5.23
CA GLY A 28 -25.69 27.00 4.05
C GLY A 28 -24.83 26.71 2.80
N ILE A 29 -23.75 27.44 2.59
CA ILE A 29 -22.82 27.20 1.48
C ILE A 29 -22.04 25.92 1.72
N GLY A 30 -21.62 25.64 2.96
CA GLY A 30 -20.94 24.39 3.33
C GLY A 30 -21.78 23.15 3.06
N PHE A 31 -23.09 23.20 3.34
CA PHE A 31 -24.01 22.12 3.02
C PHE A 31 -24.37 22.03 1.53
N ALA A 32 -24.31 23.13 0.77
CA ALA A 32 -24.61 23.13 -0.66
C ALA A 32 -23.43 22.68 -1.54
N VAL A 33 -22.21 22.70 -1.02
CA VAL A 33 -20.97 22.39 -1.78
C VAL A 33 -20.39 21.02 -1.45
N GLY A 34 -20.83 20.38 -0.39
CA GLY A 34 -20.30 19.07 0.02
C GLY A 34 -21.40 18.13 0.46
N GLU A 35 -21.89 17.29 -0.41
CA GLU A 35 -22.59 16.09 0.04
C GLU A 35 -21.64 15.30 0.94
N PRO A 36 -22.06 14.93 2.17
CA PRO A 36 -21.24 14.06 3.02
C PRO A 36 -20.98 12.75 2.28
N VAL A 37 -19.73 12.31 2.23
CA VAL A 37 -19.38 11.02 1.66
C VAL A 37 -20.07 9.93 2.49
N GLU A 38 -20.98 9.20 1.88
CA GLU A 38 -21.64 8.06 2.51
C GLU A 38 -20.75 6.81 2.40
N ALA A 39 -20.96 5.86 3.31
CA ALA A 39 -20.19 4.60 3.27
C ALA A 39 -20.39 3.82 1.95
N GLY A 40 -21.54 4.03 1.28
CA GLY A 40 -21.87 3.47 -0.03
C GLY A 40 -21.06 4.06 -1.19
N ASP A 41 -20.51 5.26 -1.03
CA ASP A 41 -19.68 5.91 -2.07
C ASP A 41 -18.25 5.36 -2.11
N ILE A 42 -17.86 4.60 -1.11
CA ILE A 42 -16.53 4.03 -0.99
C ILE A 42 -16.54 2.62 -1.59
N VAL A 43 -15.90 2.47 -2.74
CA VAL A 43 -15.77 1.16 -3.39
C VAL A 43 -14.96 0.21 -2.51
N PRO A 44 -15.49 -0.96 -2.12
CA PRO A 44 -14.75 -1.92 -1.28
C PRO A 44 -13.55 -2.50 -2.04
N ALA A 45 -12.54 -2.95 -1.30
CA ALA A 45 -11.44 -3.71 -1.87
C ALA A 45 -11.95 -5.05 -2.40
N ARG A 46 -11.42 -5.48 -3.56
CA ARG A 46 -11.75 -6.81 -4.11
C ARG A 46 -11.14 -7.92 -3.26
N THR A 47 -11.77 -9.07 -3.28
CA THR A 47 -11.26 -10.27 -2.61
C THR A 47 -10.21 -10.96 -3.48
N MET A 48 -9.09 -11.35 -2.91
CA MET A 48 -8.06 -12.12 -3.59
C MET A 48 -8.31 -13.62 -3.44
N PRO A 49 -7.87 -14.44 -4.42
CA PRO A 49 -7.98 -15.88 -4.32
C PRO A 49 -7.26 -16.44 -3.10
N ALA A 50 -7.92 -17.39 -2.39
CA ALA A 50 -7.33 -18.04 -1.22
C ALA A 50 -6.18 -19.01 -1.58
N ASP A 51 -6.13 -19.44 -2.85
CA ASP A 51 -5.15 -20.39 -3.39
C ASP A 51 -3.93 -19.71 -4.04
N LEU A 52 -3.61 -18.49 -3.62
CA LEU A 52 -2.55 -17.68 -4.21
C LEU A 52 -1.20 -18.41 -4.29
N CYS A 53 -0.80 -19.15 -3.25
CA CYS A 53 0.43 -19.91 -3.26
C CYS A 53 0.46 -20.98 -4.38
N ALA A 54 -0.67 -21.64 -4.61
CA ALA A 54 -0.79 -22.60 -5.69
C ALA A 54 -0.74 -21.92 -7.07
N ARG A 55 -1.29 -20.74 -7.20
CA ARG A 55 -1.28 -19.95 -8.45
C ARG A 55 0.07 -19.39 -8.79
N ILE A 56 0.84 -18.93 -7.80
CA ILE A 56 2.23 -18.50 -7.99
C ILE A 56 3.10 -19.68 -8.44
N GLY A 57 2.66 -20.91 -8.14
CA GLY A 57 3.34 -22.13 -8.55
C GLY A 57 4.52 -22.50 -7.65
N ASP A 58 5.30 -23.48 -8.12
CA ASP A 58 6.49 -23.93 -7.40
C ASP A 58 7.62 -22.91 -7.60
N VAL A 59 7.91 -22.17 -6.53
CA VAL A 59 9.02 -21.20 -6.50
C VAL A 59 10.35 -21.83 -6.10
N SER A 60 10.40 -23.13 -5.89
CA SER A 60 11.63 -23.86 -5.47
C SER A 60 12.79 -23.69 -6.45
N SER A 61 12.48 -23.51 -7.75
CA SER A 61 13.48 -23.21 -8.78
C SER A 61 14.14 -21.84 -8.62
N LEU A 62 13.49 -20.89 -7.95
CA LEU A 62 14.00 -19.54 -7.69
C LEU A 62 14.66 -19.42 -6.33
N LEU A 63 14.51 -20.43 -5.48
CA LEU A 63 15.07 -20.48 -4.14
C LEU A 63 16.17 -21.53 -4.08
N PRO A 64 17.42 -21.15 -3.83
CA PRO A 64 18.47 -22.13 -3.67
C PRO A 64 18.13 -23.13 -2.56
N LYS A 65 17.91 -24.40 -2.93
CA LYS A 65 17.60 -25.51 -1.99
C LYS A 65 16.42 -25.27 -1.03
N ALA A 66 15.40 -24.51 -1.47
CA ALA A 66 14.18 -24.33 -0.71
C ALA A 66 13.32 -25.59 -0.71
N SER A 67 12.68 -25.86 0.39
CA SER A 67 11.58 -26.82 0.48
C SER A 67 10.27 -26.12 0.07
N SER A 68 9.27 -26.93 -0.33
CA SER A 68 7.95 -26.46 -0.75
C SER A 68 7.33 -25.42 0.18
N GLY A 69 6.59 -24.52 -0.40
CA GLY A 69 6.04 -23.34 0.26
C GLY A 69 5.07 -23.62 1.42
N ASP A 70 5.05 -22.67 2.32
CA ASP A 70 4.10 -22.65 3.42
C ASP A 70 2.68 -22.28 2.93
N LYS A 71 1.69 -22.61 3.77
CA LYS A 71 0.29 -22.28 3.47
C LYS A 71 0.09 -20.76 3.40
N PRO A 72 -0.81 -20.30 2.52
CA PRO A 72 -1.11 -18.87 2.44
C PRO A 72 -1.70 -18.39 3.75
N VAL A 73 -1.23 -17.23 4.20
CA VAL A 73 -1.80 -16.54 5.35
C VAL A 73 -2.57 -15.34 4.84
N THR A 74 -3.87 -15.32 5.15
CA THR A 74 -4.74 -14.18 4.84
C THR A 74 -4.89 -13.32 6.09
N MET A 75 -4.54 -12.06 6.01
CA MET A 75 -4.73 -11.10 7.09
C MET A 75 -5.62 -9.94 6.62
N VAL A 76 -6.59 -9.57 7.45
CA VAL A 76 -7.43 -8.40 7.24
C VAL A 76 -6.84 -7.25 8.05
N GLN A 77 -6.44 -6.19 7.39
CA GLN A 77 -5.89 -5.00 8.04
C GLN A 77 -6.48 -3.74 7.39
N GLY A 78 -7.13 -2.91 8.19
CA GLY A 78 -7.63 -1.60 7.75
C GLY A 78 -8.61 -1.64 6.58
N GLY A 79 -9.51 -2.64 6.51
CA GLY A 79 -10.49 -2.79 5.44
C GLY A 79 -9.95 -3.43 4.15
N SER A 80 -8.67 -3.75 4.10
CA SER A 80 -8.04 -4.52 3.01
C SER A 80 -7.77 -5.95 3.46
N THR A 81 -8.04 -6.91 2.58
CA THR A 81 -7.66 -8.30 2.81
C THR A 81 -6.34 -8.58 2.13
N THR A 82 -5.27 -8.57 2.88
CA THR A 82 -3.93 -8.89 2.38
C THR A 82 -3.72 -10.40 2.36
N THR A 83 -3.36 -10.96 1.22
CA THR A 83 -3.00 -12.37 1.08
C THR A 83 -1.49 -12.51 0.95
N THR A 84 -0.90 -13.38 1.76
CA THR A 84 0.53 -13.62 1.79
C THR A 84 0.85 -15.07 1.47
N CYS A 85 1.82 -15.29 0.58
CA CYS A 85 2.43 -16.58 0.33
C CYS A 85 3.89 -16.52 0.72
N ALA A 86 4.37 -17.48 1.52
CA ALA A 86 5.76 -17.53 1.94
C ALA A 86 6.35 -18.92 1.69
N ALA A 87 7.60 -18.96 1.28
CA ALA A 87 8.38 -20.16 1.12
C ALA A 87 9.83 -19.92 1.59
N GLY A 88 10.49 -20.95 2.11
CA GLY A 88 11.87 -20.78 2.54
C GLY A 88 12.51 -22.06 3.00
N SER A 89 13.82 -22.05 3.10
CA SER A 89 14.60 -23.09 3.75
C SER A 89 15.15 -22.55 5.07
N SER A 90 14.78 -23.20 6.18
CA SER A 90 15.20 -22.78 7.52
C SER A 90 16.47 -23.51 8.03
N ARG A 91 17.03 -24.43 7.24
CA ARG A 91 18.18 -25.25 7.68
C ARG A 91 19.48 -24.76 7.08
N ALA A 92 20.19 -23.94 7.86
CA ALA A 92 21.62 -23.77 7.65
C ALA A 92 22.32 -25.07 8.02
N ARG A 93 22.86 -25.81 7.05
CA ARG A 93 23.87 -26.83 7.33
C ARG A 93 25.25 -26.22 7.17
N VAL A 94 26.12 -26.52 8.12
CA VAL A 94 27.53 -26.10 8.11
C VAL A 94 28.23 -26.59 6.83
N GLY A 95 28.80 -25.66 6.08
CA GLY A 95 29.79 -25.97 5.04
C GLY A 95 29.40 -25.79 3.59
N ALA A 96 28.10 -25.66 3.19
CA ALA A 96 27.73 -25.49 1.78
C ALA A 96 26.29 -24.97 1.56
N TYR A 97 25.73 -24.25 2.47
CA TYR A 97 24.27 -24.03 2.44
C TYR A 97 23.83 -22.61 2.41
N THR A 98 22.95 -22.44 1.49
CA THR A 98 22.18 -21.25 1.21
C THR A 98 20.92 -21.26 2.06
N ALA A 99 20.79 -20.26 2.91
CA ALA A 99 19.49 -19.88 3.44
C ALA A 99 18.76 -19.10 2.35
N ALA A 100 17.51 -19.42 2.10
CA ALA A 100 16.70 -18.68 1.16
C ALA A 100 15.28 -18.56 1.69
N SER A 101 14.66 -17.39 1.51
CA SER A 101 13.26 -17.17 1.83
C SER A 101 12.64 -16.19 0.84
N VAL A 102 11.38 -16.41 0.54
CA VAL A 102 10.57 -15.50 -0.22
C VAL A 102 9.23 -15.30 0.50
N LYS A 103 8.75 -14.06 0.48
CA LYS A 103 7.41 -13.72 0.92
C LYS A 103 6.78 -12.87 -0.17
N VAL A 104 5.70 -13.34 -0.73
CA VAL A 104 4.88 -12.60 -1.68
C VAL A 104 3.61 -12.14 -0.96
N THR A 105 3.38 -10.86 -0.95
CA THR A 105 2.22 -10.23 -0.32
C THR A 105 1.43 -9.48 -1.38
N ILE A 106 0.14 -9.78 -1.50
CA ILE A 106 -0.77 -9.11 -2.42
C ILE A 106 -1.80 -8.34 -1.60
N THR A 107 -1.90 -7.06 -1.87
CA THR A 107 -2.83 -6.16 -1.18
C THR A 107 -3.74 -5.49 -2.21
N PRO A 108 -5.02 -5.89 -2.31
CA PRO A 108 -6.03 -5.14 -3.02
C PRO A 108 -6.46 -3.92 -2.19
N TYR A 109 -6.64 -2.80 -2.83
CA TYR A 109 -7.08 -1.56 -2.19
C TYR A 109 -8.52 -1.26 -2.56
N GLY A 110 -9.31 -0.84 -1.59
CA GLY A 110 -10.60 -0.20 -1.78
C GLY A 110 -10.47 1.30 -1.99
N GLY A 111 -11.59 1.94 -2.27
CA GLY A 111 -11.72 3.39 -2.21
C GLY A 111 -11.47 3.90 -0.79
N ARG A 112 -11.21 5.18 -0.67
CA ARG A 112 -10.96 5.83 0.61
C ARG A 112 -11.59 7.23 0.64
N ASP A 113 -12.16 7.59 1.77
CA ASP A 113 -12.60 8.96 2.03
C ASP A 113 -11.43 9.95 1.87
N ALA A 114 -11.67 11.00 1.11
CA ALA A 114 -10.70 12.07 0.86
C ALA A 114 -10.86 13.27 1.81
N GLY A 115 -11.82 13.20 2.73
CA GLY A 115 -12.18 14.26 3.65
C GLY A 115 -13.32 15.14 3.14
N ALA A 116 -13.90 15.93 4.03
CA ALA A 116 -15.10 16.73 3.79
C ALA A 116 -15.01 17.56 2.49
N GLY A 117 -16.03 17.48 1.66
CA GLY A 117 -16.17 18.22 0.40
C GLY A 117 -15.37 17.69 -0.79
N ASN A 118 -14.64 16.57 -0.63
CA ASN A 118 -13.88 15.96 -1.71
C ASN A 118 -14.49 14.63 -2.15
N LYS A 119 -14.38 14.34 -3.45
CA LYS A 119 -14.75 13.00 -3.95
C LYS A 119 -13.85 11.93 -3.35
N PRO A 120 -14.40 10.77 -2.97
CA PRO A 120 -13.60 9.65 -2.47
C PRO A 120 -12.49 9.27 -3.44
N PHE A 121 -11.35 8.83 -2.92
CA PHE A 121 -10.31 8.23 -3.74
C PHE A 121 -10.80 6.91 -4.30
N THR A 122 -10.59 6.69 -5.58
CA THR A 122 -10.84 5.39 -6.21
C THR A 122 -9.86 4.33 -5.68
N PRO A 123 -10.19 3.04 -5.79
CA PRO A 123 -9.27 1.95 -5.44
C PRO A 123 -7.87 2.11 -6.06
N THR A 124 -7.81 2.43 -7.36
CA THR A 124 -6.55 2.67 -8.07
C THR A 124 -5.77 3.85 -7.51
N GLN A 125 -6.45 4.96 -7.18
CA GLN A 125 -5.80 6.12 -6.56
C GLN A 125 -5.23 5.78 -5.17
N THR A 126 -5.95 4.96 -4.40
CA THR A 126 -5.50 4.52 -3.07
C THR A 126 -4.25 3.63 -3.19
N ALA A 127 -4.25 2.67 -4.11
CA ALA A 127 -3.10 1.82 -4.42
C ALA A 127 -1.89 2.66 -4.86
N SER A 128 -2.09 3.59 -5.82
CA SER A 128 -1.03 4.46 -6.34
C SER A 128 -0.41 5.34 -5.26
N ARG A 129 -1.23 5.87 -4.35
CA ARG A 129 -0.72 6.66 -3.22
C ARG A 129 0.16 5.83 -2.29
N THR A 130 -0.25 4.59 -2.00
CA THR A 130 0.54 3.69 -1.16
C THR A 130 1.84 3.30 -1.86
N PHE A 131 1.78 2.94 -3.13
CA PHE A 131 2.94 2.64 -3.96
C PHE A 131 3.92 3.82 -4.02
N ASN A 132 3.42 5.04 -4.27
CA ASN A 132 4.25 6.23 -4.41
C ASN A 132 4.92 6.66 -3.11
N ARG A 133 4.31 6.39 -1.95
CA ARG A 133 4.91 6.68 -0.63
C ARG A 133 6.12 5.80 -0.30
N SER A 134 6.28 4.67 -0.98
CA SER A 134 7.45 3.82 -0.77
C SER A 134 8.73 4.55 -1.20
N PRO A 135 9.77 4.62 -0.35
CA PRO A 135 11.04 5.26 -0.67
C PRO A 135 11.94 4.44 -1.60
N MET A 136 11.46 3.28 -2.07
CA MET A 136 12.20 2.38 -2.94
C MET A 136 12.45 3.02 -4.30
N LYS A 137 13.54 2.63 -4.98
CA LYS A 137 13.94 3.14 -6.28
C LYS A 137 13.02 2.61 -7.37
N ALA A 138 12.55 3.49 -8.25
CA ALA A 138 11.78 3.10 -9.43
C ALA A 138 12.64 2.32 -10.42
N VAL A 139 12.02 1.32 -11.07
CA VAL A 139 12.63 0.52 -12.14
C VAL A 139 11.96 0.89 -13.45
N GLU A 140 12.75 1.38 -14.40
CA GLU A 140 12.25 1.77 -15.70
C GLU A 140 12.09 0.58 -16.65
N GLY A 141 11.31 0.75 -17.72
CA GLY A 141 11.12 -0.27 -18.77
C GLY A 141 10.27 -1.47 -18.36
N ARG A 142 9.54 -1.37 -17.26
CA ARG A 142 8.65 -2.42 -16.78
C ARG A 142 7.22 -2.23 -17.31
N PRO A 143 6.45 -3.30 -17.54
CA PRO A 143 5.06 -3.21 -18.01
C PRO A 143 4.14 -2.58 -16.96
N TYR A 144 4.48 -2.70 -15.69
CA TYR A 144 3.77 -2.10 -14.57
C TYR A 144 4.73 -1.24 -13.74
N PRO A 145 4.23 -0.17 -13.08
CA PRO A 145 5.01 0.60 -12.13
C PRO A 145 5.67 -0.33 -11.10
N THR A 146 6.99 -0.32 -11.06
CA THR A 146 7.80 -1.22 -10.23
C THR A 146 8.82 -0.40 -9.45
N LYS A 147 9.02 -0.75 -8.19
CA LYS A 147 10.08 -0.21 -7.34
C LYS A 147 10.88 -1.33 -6.72
N THR A 148 12.16 -1.10 -6.49
CA THR A 148 13.04 -2.06 -5.85
C THR A 148 13.91 -1.41 -4.78
N SER A 149 14.28 -2.20 -3.78
CA SER A 149 15.37 -1.88 -2.88
C SER A 149 16.14 -3.16 -2.56
N ARG A 150 17.45 -3.02 -2.37
CA ARG A 150 18.34 -4.13 -2.04
C ARG A 150 19.27 -3.75 -0.90
N VAL A 151 19.42 -4.67 0.02
CA VAL A 151 20.26 -4.53 1.20
C VAL A 151 21.16 -5.74 1.32
N ALA A 152 22.45 -5.50 1.44
CA ALA A 152 23.39 -6.58 1.74
C ALA A 152 23.15 -7.08 3.17
N THR A 153 22.99 -8.40 3.32
CA THR A 153 22.80 -9.05 4.61
C THR A 153 23.93 -10.05 4.81
N GLY A 154 24.68 -9.92 5.88
CA GLY A 154 25.81 -10.80 6.15
C GLY A 154 27.19 -10.22 5.81
N ARG A 155 28.22 -11.06 5.90
CA ARG A 155 29.61 -10.66 5.61
C ARG A 155 29.84 -10.63 4.10
N ALA A 156 30.60 -9.64 3.64
CA ALA A 156 31.19 -9.57 2.29
C ALA A 156 30.22 -9.58 1.10
N GLY A 157 28.93 -9.21 1.26
CA GLY A 157 28.02 -9.10 0.12
C GLY A 157 27.59 -10.45 -0.49
N GLU A 158 27.73 -11.54 0.25
CA GLU A 158 27.32 -12.88 -0.19
C GLU A 158 25.82 -13.14 0.03
N SER A 159 25.15 -12.28 0.79
CA SER A 159 23.74 -12.40 1.12
C SER A 159 23.02 -11.10 0.83
N TRP A 160 21.89 -11.20 0.17
CA TRP A 160 21.10 -10.06 -0.22
C TRP A 160 19.64 -10.23 0.17
N MET A 161 19.07 -9.16 0.69
CA MET A 161 17.64 -8.98 0.84
C MET A 161 17.16 -8.00 -0.22
N VAL A 162 16.21 -8.42 -1.01
CA VAL A 162 15.61 -7.62 -2.07
C VAL A 162 14.12 -7.47 -1.82
N HIS A 163 13.67 -6.24 -1.89
CA HIS A 163 12.25 -5.91 -1.85
C HIS A 163 11.83 -5.38 -3.20
N VAL A 164 10.76 -5.92 -3.74
CA VAL A 164 10.13 -5.44 -4.98
C VAL A 164 8.70 -5.05 -4.65
N LEU A 165 8.30 -3.88 -5.12
CA LEU A 165 6.92 -3.42 -5.12
C LEU A 165 6.47 -3.26 -6.56
N GLU A 166 5.31 -3.81 -6.91
CA GLU A 166 4.72 -3.68 -8.23
C GLU A 166 3.24 -3.34 -8.10
N GLN A 167 2.76 -2.39 -8.92
CA GLN A 167 1.36 -1.96 -8.89
C GLN A 167 0.66 -2.25 -10.20
N ARG A 168 -0.55 -2.82 -10.11
CA ARG A 168 -1.47 -2.96 -11.23
C ARG A 168 -2.88 -2.56 -10.79
N ALA A 169 -3.38 -1.48 -11.36
CA ALA A 169 -4.68 -0.90 -11.00
C ALA A 169 -4.82 -0.69 -9.48
N ASP A 170 -5.77 -1.37 -8.85
CA ASP A 170 -6.07 -1.31 -7.42
C ASP A 170 -5.25 -2.29 -6.55
N VAL A 171 -4.30 -3.01 -7.13
CA VAL A 171 -3.49 -4.01 -6.40
C VAL A 171 -2.03 -3.59 -6.34
N VAL A 172 -1.42 -3.82 -5.18
CA VAL A 172 0.02 -3.75 -4.99
C VAL A 172 0.53 -5.12 -4.56
N VAL A 173 1.52 -5.61 -5.27
CA VAL A 173 2.29 -6.81 -4.93
C VAL A 173 3.59 -6.38 -4.30
N GLN A 174 3.93 -6.98 -3.18
CA GLN A 174 5.23 -6.86 -2.54
C GLN A 174 5.90 -8.23 -2.51
N VAL A 175 7.14 -8.28 -2.95
CA VAL A 175 7.99 -9.45 -2.85
C VAL A 175 9.18 -9.12 -1.97
N ASP A 176 9.35 -9.88 -0.89
CA ASP A 176 10.53 -9.85 -0.03
C ASP A 176 11.32 -11.14 -0.30
N TYR A 177 12.49 -11.01 -0.89
CA TYR A 177 13.35 -12.13 -1.27
C TYR A 177 14.70 -12.03 -0.55
N THR A 178 15.11 -13.13 0.07
CA THR A 178 16.43 -13.23 0.73
C THR A 178 17.08 -14.52 0.32
N ALA A 179 18.35 -14.48 -0.05
CA ALA A 179 19.11 -15.69 -0.32
C ALA A 179 20.60 -15.51 0.00
N ASN A 180 21.28 -16.64 0.27
CA ASN A 180 22.71 -16.75 0.60
C ASN A 180 23.26 -18.11 0.17
N PRO A 181 24.37 -18.19 -0.62
CA PRO A 181 25.01 -17.09 -1.33
C PRO A 181 24.28 -16.76 -2.64
N ILE A 182 24.16 -15.49 -2.94
CA ILE A 182 23.57 -15.00 -4.20
C ILE A 182 24.15 -13.62 -4.53
N THR A 183 24.26 -13.29 -5.80
CA THR A 183 24.60 -11.93 -6.20
C THR A 183 23.38 -11.01 -6.10
N ALA A 184 23.60 -9.71 -5.88
CA ALA A 184 22.53 -8.72 -5.81
C ALA A 184 21.63 -8.76 -7.06
N ASP A 185 22.23 -8.83 -8.24
CA ASP A 185 21.49 -8.81 -9.51
C ASP A 185 20.67 -10.09 -9.73
N SER A 186 21.19 -11.25 -9.28
CA SER A 186 20.45 -12.51 -9.36
C SER A 186 19.28 -12.54 -8.38
N ALA A 187 19.46 -12.00 -7.18
CA ALA A 187 18.40 -11.86 -6.18
C ALA A 187 17.30 -10.92 -6.68
N GLU A 188 17.69 -9.79 -7.27
CA GLU A 188 16.75 -8.82 -7.81
C GLU A 188 15.96 -9.38 -8.99
N LYS A 189 16.62 -10.09 -9.92
CA LYS A 189 15.92 -10.77 -11.02
C LYS A 189 14.93 -11.81 -10.53
N ALA A 190 15.30 -12.63 -9.54
CA ALA A 190 14.40 -13.62 -8.95
C ALA A 190 13.18 -12.95 -8.30
N ALA A 191 13.39 -11.90 -7.52
CA ALA A 191 12.31 -11.15 -6.89
C ALA A 191 11.36 -10.49 -7.92
N MET A 192 11.91 -9.96 -9.01
CA MET A 192 11.11 -9.37 -10.09
C MET A 192 10.28 -10.41 -10.84
N ILE A 193 10.82 -11.58 -11.15
CA ILE A 193 10.06 -12.67 -11.78
C ILE A 193 8.88 -13.08 -10.91
N LEU A 194 9.10 -13.18 -9.59
CA LEU A 194 8.04 -13.50 -8.64
C LEU A 194 6.97 -12.40 -8.57
N ALA A 195 7.38 -11.13 -8.62
CA ALA A 195 6.43 -10.02 -8.65
C ALA A 195 5.59 -10.02 -9.92
N ASP A 196 6.20 -10.23 -11.10
CA ASP A 196 5.51 -10.36 -12.38
C ASP A 196 4.49 -11.51 -12.37
N GLN A 197 4.89 -12.66 -11.86
CA GLN A 197 4.01 -13.82 -11.76
C GLN A 197 2.83 -13.54 -10.83
N ALA A 198 3.10 -12.98 -9.65
CA ALA A 198 2.08 -12.64 -8.68
C ALA A 198 1.10 -11.58 -9.20
N ILE A 199 1.59 -10.51 -9.83
CA ILE A 199 0.74 -9.44 -10.37
C ILE A 199 -0.12 -9.92 -11.55
N TRP A 200 0.38 -10.91 -12.31
CA TRP A 200 -0.35 -11.50 -13.41
C TRP A 200 -1.55 -12.32 -12.92
N GLU A 201 -1.42 -13.01 -11.79
CA GLU A 201 -2.50 -13.76 -11.15
C GLU A 201 -3.58 -12.87 -10.50
N CYS A 202 -3.33 -11.56 -10.39
CA CYS A 202 -4.26 -10.57 -9.86
C CYS A 202 -5.26 -10.04 -10.92
N LYS A 203 -5.85 -10.92 -11.73
CA LYS A 203 -6.85 -10.53 -12.75
C LYS A 203 -8.22 -10.26 -12.15
#